data_9ac156137673b2b760f31db39f738c78
#
_entry.id   9ac156137673b2b760f31db39f738c78
#
_cell.length_a   1.000
_cell.length_b   1.000
_cell.length_c   1.000
_cell.angle_alpha   90.00
_cell.angle_beta   90.00
_cell.angle_gamma   90.00
#
_symmetry.space_group_name_H-M   'P 1'
#
loop_
_entity.id
_entity.type
_entity.pdbx_description
1 polymer ?
#
loop_
_entity_poly.entity_id
_entity_poly.type
_entity_poly.pdbx_seq_one_letter_code
_entity_poly.pdbx_strand_id
1 'polypeptide(L)'
;LKKRVCLDPGHGGSQPGACFKDMEEKNVTLEVARYVAEGLKIVAPEIRVVLTRNYDRTASLQERCNISNNDGADCFVSIHANADADPDLEGDPEARGEEIWYYQGSVEGLRLSQCLADEVDRIFPDEPFRGIKAGNFYVLRETNAPACLIEIGFIDKSSSSETFSDELTLRKIGALIARGIHEYISNAG
;
A
#
# COMPACT_ATOMS: atom_id res chain seq x y z
N LEU A 1 24.19 -2.71 8.87
CA LEU A 1 22.93 -3.30 9.38
C LEU A 1 22.02 -3.58 8.21
N LYS A 2 21.26 -4.71 8.25
CA LYS A 2 20.26 -5.00 7.22
C LYS A 2 19.15 -3.95 7.31
N LYS A 3 18.77 -3.38 6.17
CA LYS A 3 17.61 -2.51 6.07
C LYS A 3 16.32 -3.28 6.36
N ARG A 4 15.32 -2.61 6.92
CA ARG A 4 14.07 -3.19 7.41
C ARG A 4 12.88 -2.46 6.79
N VAL A 5 11.98 -3.20 6.19
CA VAL A 5 10.76 -2.67 5.58
C VAL A 5 9.56 -3.23 6.33
N CYS A 6 8.68 -2.36 6.81
CA CYS A 6 7.40 -2.75 7.37
C CYS A 6 6.31 -2.55 6.31
N LEU A 7 5.62 -3.64 5.95
CA LEU A 7 4.45 -3.62 5.08
C LEU A 7 3.19 -3.72 5.94
N ASP A 8 2.23 -2.85 5.69
CA ASP A 8 0.98 -2.79 6.43
C ASP A 8 -0.21 -3.06 5.50
N PRO A 9 -0.66 -4.32 5.37
CA PRO A 9 -1.90 -4.62 4.67
C PRO A 9 -3.07 -3.99 5.41
N GLY A 10 -3.79 -3.06 4.79
CA GLY A 10 -4.95 -2.38 5.37
C GLY A 10 -6.03 -3.34 5.83
N HIS A 11 -6.83 -2.95 6.84
CA HIS A 11 -7.96 -3.71 7.38
C HIS A 11 -7.57 -5.09 7.94
N GLY A 12 -8.51 -6.05 7.99
CA GLY A 12 -8.28 -7.42 8.46
C GLY A 12 -9.26 -7.89 9.53
N GLY A 13 -9.52 -9.18 9.58
CA GLY A 13 -10.44 -9.81 10.53
C GLY A 13 -11.84 -9.24 10.43
N SER A 14 -12.33 -8.63 11.51
CA SER A 14 -13.65 -7.99 11.58
C SER A 14 -13.77 -6.66 10.82
N GLN A 15 -12.69 -6.16 10.24
CA GLN A 15 -12.66 -4.93 9.46
C GLN A 15 -12.42 -5.29 7.98
N PRO A 16 -13.47 -5.48 7.16
CA PRO A 16 -13.31 -5.90 5.78
C PRO A 16 -12.69 -4.81 4.88
N GLY A 17 -12.79 -3.54 5.27
CA GLY A 17 -12.50 -2.41 4.40
C GLY A 17 -13.63 -2.19 3.40
N ALA A 18 -13.33 -1.62 2.26
CA ALA A 18 -14.26 -1.51 1.15
C ALA A 18 -14.66 -2.90 0.63
N CYS A 19 -15.93 -3.04 0.25
CA CYS A 19 -16.49 -4.29 -0.23
C CYS A 19 -17.19 -4.07 -1.58
N PHE A 20 -16.94 -4.97 -2.52
CA PHE A 20 -17.63 -4.97 -3.81
C PHE A 20 -17.86 -6.40 -4.30
N LYS A 21 -19.13 -6.80 -4.50
CA LYS A 21 -19.51 -8.19 -4.78
C LYS A 21 -18.94 -9.11 -3.68
N ASP A 22 -18.19 -10.13 -4.05
CA ASP A 22 -17.55 -11.08 -3.12
C ASP A 22 -16.13 -10.65 -2.72
N MET A 23 -15.70 -9.46 -3.11
CA MET A 23 -14.37 -8.93 -2.83
C MET A 23 -14.38 -8.05 -1.59
N GLU A 24 -13.43 -8.27 -0.69
CA GLU A 24 -13.16 -7.45 0.48
C GLU A 24 -11.75 -6.87 0.40
N GLU A 25 -11.59 -5.59 0.63
CA GLU A 25 -10.31 -4.89 0.60
C GLU A 25 -9.22 -5.58 1.44
N LYS A 26 -9.59 -6.07 2.63
CA LYS A 26 -8.64 -6.78 3.51
C LYS A 26 -7.94 -7.96 2.84
N ASN A 27 -8.61 -8.67 1.92
CA ASN A 27 -8.04 -9.82 1.22
C ASN A 27 -7.09 -9.35 0.11
N VAL A 28 -7.49 -8.36 -0.68
CA VAL A 28 -6.67 -7.76 -1.74
C VAL A 28 -5.37 -7.20 -1.16
N THR A 29 -5.48 -6.38 -0.10
CA THR A 29 -4.31 -5.74 0.50
C THR A 29 -3.33 -6.74 1.13
N LEU A 30 -3.84 -7.85 1.70
CA LEU A 30 -3.00 -8.92 2.24
C LEU A 30 -2.22 -9.63 1.15
N GLU A 31 -2.87 -9.99 0.05
CA GLU A 31 -2.21 -10.67 -1.07
C GLU A 31 -1.18 -9.75 -1.75
N VAL A 32 -1.52 -8.49 -1.99
CA VAL A 32 -0.57 -7.50 -2.53
C VAL A 32 0.65 -7.36 -1.62
N ALA A 33 0.45 -7.21 -0.30
CA ALA A 33 1.56 -7.10 0.63
C ALA A 33 2.48 -8.33 0.64
N ARG A 34 1.92 -9.54 0.46
CA ARG A 34 2.71 -10.77 0.29
C ARG A 34 3.53 -10.74 -0.99
N TYR A 35 2.94 -10.29 -2.10
CA TYR A 35 3.67 -10.17 -3.37
C TYR A 35 4.71 -9.05 -3.34
N VAL A 36 4.49 -7.96 -2.59
CA VAL A 36 5.55 -6.97 -2.31
C VAL A 36 6.71 -7.63 -1.56
N ALA A 37 6.42 -8.42 -0.53
CA ALA A 37 7.45 -9.12 0.23
C ALA A 37 8.23 -10.14 -0.62
N GLU A 38 7.55 -10.85 -1.54
CA GLU A 38 8.20 -11.75 -2.52
C GLU A 38 9.07 -10.95 -3.51
N GLY A 39 8.55 -9.85 -4.04
CA GLY A 39 9.28 -8.96 -4.94
C GLY A 39 10.56 -8.40 -4.30
N LEU A 40 10.47 -7.96 -3.05
CA LEU A 40 11.64 -7.47 -2.29
C LEU A 40 12.69 -8.57 -2.09
N LYS A 41 12.31 -9.83 -1.87
CA LYS A 41 13.29 -10.95 -1.79
C LYS A 41 14.04 -11.16 -3.11
N ILE A 42 13.45 -10.78 -4.24
CA ILE A 42 14.07 -10.91 -5.57
C ILE A 42 15.01 -9.74 -5.83
N VAL A 43 14.53 -8.49 -5.63
CA VAL A 43 15.29 -7.28 -6.01
C VAL A 43 16.29 -6.84 -4.94
N ALA A 44 16.07 -7.23 -3.68
CA ALA A 44 16.87 -6.81 -2.52
C ALA A 44 16.87 -7.87 -1.41
N PRO A 45 17.49 -9.05 -1.65
CA PRO A 45 17.43 -10.19 -0.72
C PRO A 45 18.04 -9.92 0.66
N GLU A 46 18.82 -8.86 0.81
CA GLU A 46 19.38 -8.40 2.08
C GLU A 46 18.39 -7.66 2.95
N ILE A 47 17.27 -7.17 2.41
CA ILE A 47 16.24 -6.45 3.16
C ILE A 47 15.46 -7.43 4.03
N ARG A 48 15.24 -7.06 5.30
CA ARG A 48 14.30 -7.74 6.17
C ARG A 48 12.90 -7.12 5.98
N VAL A 49 11.92 -7.93 5.70
CA VAL A 49 10.52 -7.52 5.60
C VAL A 49 9.74 -8.04 6.80
N VAL A 50 8.97 -7.17 7.44
CA VAL A 50 7.96 -7.50 8.44
C VAL A 50 6.59 -7.04 7.95
N LEU A 51 5.54 -7.83 8.22
CA LEU A 51 4.16 -7.48 7.94
C LEU A 51 3.43 -7.20 9.25
N THR A 52 2.58 -6.17 9.30
CA THR A 52 1.73 -5.89 10.47
C THR A 52 0.69 -6.98 10.69
N ARG A 53 0.27 -7.66 9.62
CA ARG A 53 -0.46 -8.93 9.62
C ARG A 53 -0.06 -9.78 8.41
N ASN A 54 0.06 -11.08 8.60
CA ASN A 54 0.41 -12.04 7.54
C ASN A 54 -0.69 -13.09 7.29
N TYR A 55 -1.85 -12.91 7.96
CA TYR A 55 -3.09 -13.67 7.77
C TYR A 55 -4.29 -12.77 8.07
N ASP A 56 -5.50 -13.25 7.82
CA ASP A 56 -6.72 -12.51 8.10
C ASP A 56 -6.95 -12.41 9.60
N ARG A 57 -6.58 -11.29 10.20
CA ARG A 57 -6.80 -10.94 11.61
C ARG A 57 -7.03 -9.44 11.75
N THR A 58 -7.77 -9.07 12.76
CA THR A 58 -7.90 -7.66 13.16
C THR A 58 -6.58 -7.18 13.76
N ALA A 59 -6.10 -6.02 13.28
CA ALA A 59 -4.99 -5.29 13.86
C ALA A 59 -5.40 -3.83 14.05
N SER A 60 -5.29 -3.33 15.27
CA SER A 60 -5.57 -1.91 15.54
C SER A 60 -4.50 -1.02 14.91
N LEU A 61 -4.85 0.26 14.65
CA LEU A 61 -3.90 1.24 14.12
C LEU A 61 -2.66 1.37 15.01
N GLN A 62 -2.85 1.36 16.32
CA GLN A 62 -1.74 1.41 17.30
C GLN A 62 -0.86 0.16 17.20
N GLU A 63 -1.44 -1.02 17.05
CA GLU A 63 -0.68 -2.27 16.91
C GLU A 63 0.19 -2.25 15.65
N ARG A 64 -0.33 -1.76 14.52
CA ARG A 64 0.41 -1.59 13.26
C ARG A 64 1.66 -0.72 13.46
N CYS A 65 1.47 0.45 14.08
CA CYS A 65 2.59 1.34 14.42
C CYS A 65 3.59 0.68 15.37
N ASN A 66 3.11 0.00 16.40
CA ASN A 66 3.99 -0.68 17.38
C ASN A 66 4.84 -1.78 16.72
N ILE A 67 4.29 -2.55 15.79
CA ILE A 67 5.06 -3.56 15.04
C ILE A 67 6.20 -2.92 14.27
N SER A 68 5.93 -1.84 13.52
CA SER A 68 6.94 -1.08 12.78
C SER A 68 8.00 -0.48 13.70
N ASN A 69 7.56 0.21 14.75
CA ASN A 69 8.43 0.94 15.68
C ASN A 69 9.31 -0.01 16.48
N ASN A 70 8.78 -1.14 16.95
CA ASN A 70 9.53 -2.15 17.71
C ASN A 70 10.53 -2.91 16.82
N ASP A 71 10.23 -3.13 15.56
CA ASP A 71 11.17 -3.73 14.60
C ASP A 71 12.28 -2.73 14.20
N GLY A 72 12.07 -1.43 14.40
CA GLY A 72 12.96 -0.37 13.95
C GLY A 72 13.02 -0.31 12.43
N ALA A 73 11.86 -0.25 11.78
CA ALA A 73 11.75 -0.19 10.33
C ALA A 73 12.44 1.05 9.74
N ASP A 74 13.13 0.90 8.62
CA ASP A 74 13.70 2.01 7.83
C ASP A 74 12.66 2.68 6.92
N CYS A 75 11.56 1.98 6.59
CA CYS A 75 10.36 2.57 6.00
C CYS A 75 9.11 1.74 6.32
N PHE A 76 7.96 2.40 6.25
CA PHE A 76 6.63 1.82 6.47
C PHE A 76 5.75 2.12 5.26
N VAL A 77 5.16 1.07 4.67
CA VAL A 77 4.28 1.19 3.51
C VAL A 77 2.94 0.53 3.82
N SER A 78 1.89 1.34 3.98
CA SER A 78 0.52 0.87 4.13
C SER A 78 -0.11 0.70 2.76
N ILE A 79 -0.86 -0.39 2.57
CA ILE A 79 -1.46 -0.77 1.29
C ILE A 79 -2.97 -0.85 1.47
N HIS A 80 -3.70 -0.09 0.67
CA HIS A 80 -5.14 0.05 0.67
C HIS A 80 -5.70 -0.01 -0.76
N ALA A 81 -7.00 -0.21 -0.88
CA ALA A 81 -7.75 -0.04 -2.11
C ALA A 81 -8.95 0.88 -1.84
N ASN A 82 -9.01 1.97 -2.57
CA ASN A 82 -10.02 3.00 -2.43
C ASN A 82 -11.42 2.48 -2.84
N ALA A 83 -12.44 3.22 -2.48
CA ALA A 83 -13.82 2.99 -2.92
C ALA A 83 -14.50 4.32 -3.25
N ASP A 84 -15.47 4.28 -4.15
CA ASP A 84 -16.33 5.42 -4.42
C ASP A 84 -17.18 5.75 -3.18
N ALA A 85 -17.26 7.04 -2.85
CA ALA A 85 -18.06 7.51 -1.72
C ALA A 85 -19.57 7.38 -1.97
N ASP A 86 -19.99 7.30 -3.23
CA ASP A 86 -21.39 7.15 -3.65
C ASP A 86 -21.57 5.94 -4.60
N PRO A 87 -21.75 4.74 -4.04
CA PRO A 87 -21.87 3.51 -4.84
C PRO A 87 -23.17 3.44 -5.66
N ASP A 88 -24.16 4.31 -5.40
CA ASP A 88 -25.45 4.32 -6.09
C ASP A 88 -25.42 5.12 -7.40
N LEU A 89 -24.41 5.94 -7.61
CA LEU A 89 -24.17 6.58 -8.90
C LEU A 89 -23.41 5.59 -9.80
N GLU A 90 -23.95 5.31 -10.98
CA GLU A 90 -23.27 4.51 -12.01
C GLU A 90 -21.90 5.13 -12.34
N GLY A 91 -20.94 4.90 -11.41
CA GLY A 91 -19.55 5.24 -11.52
C GLY A 91 -19.26 6.73 -11.64
N ASP A 92 -18.91 7.38 -10.53
CA ASP A 92 -18.18 8.65 -10.62
C ASP A 92 -16.95 8.41 -11.51
N PRO A 93 -16.88 9.03 -12.72
CA PRO A 93 -15.74 8.87 -13.62
C PRO A 93 -14.41 9.34 -13.00
N GLU A 94 -14.48 10.14 -11.93
CA GLU A 94 -13.30 10.60 -11.17
C GLU A 94 -12.85 9.60 -10.10
N ALA A 95 -13.67 8.61 -9.73
CA ALA A 95 -13.32 7.58 -8.77
C ALA A 95 -12.54 6.45 -9.44
N ARG A 96 -11.31 6.74 -9.89
CA ARG A 96 -10.41 5.81 -10.57
C ARG A 96 -8.95 6.21 -10.38
N GLY A 97 -8.04 5.27 -10.60
CA GLY A 97 -6.60 5.48 -10.52
C GLY A 97 -6.03 5.36 -9.11
N GLU A 98 -4.74 5.46 -9.03
CA GLU A 98 -3.96 5.26 -7.81
C GLU A 98 -3.59 6.58 -7.17
N GLU A 99 -3.30 6.56 -5.87
CA GLU A 99 -2.78 7.72 -5.13
C GLU A 99 -1.85 7.29 -4.00
N ILE A 100 -0.97 8.19 -3.59
CA ILE A 100 -0.06 7.95 -2.47
C ILE A 100 -0.24 9.08 -1.45
N TRP A 101 -0.35 8.69 -0.17
CA TRP A 101 -0.48 9.60 0.95
C TRP A 101 0.75 9.57 1.83
N TYR A 102 1.20 10.73 2.31
CA TYR A 102 2.23 10.86 3.33
C TYR A 102 1.76 11.79 4.45
N TYR A 103 2.38 11.71 5.63
CA TYR A 103 2.05 12.62 6.73
C TYR A 103 2.53 14.02 6.43
N GLN A 104 1.63 15.00 6.58
CA GLN A 104 1.93 16.40 6.31
C GLN A 104 3.15 16.88 7.11
N GLY A 105 4.15 17.42 6.41
CA GLY A 105 5.41 17.89 6.99
C GLY A 105 6.50 16.82 7.11
N SER A 106 6.22 15.56 6.79
CA SER A 106 7.24 14.50 6.74
C SER A 106 8.03 14.58 5.43
N VAL A 107 9.25 15.10 5.49
CA VAL A 107 10.15 15.18 4.32
C VAL A 107 10.51 13.79 3.80
N GLU A 108 10.85 12.87 4.69
CA GLU A 108 11.22 11.51 4.31
C GLU A 108 10.00 10.65 3.87
N GLY A 109 8.79 10.92 4.42
CA GLY A 109 7.56 10.31 3.93
C GLY A 109 7.23 10.78 2.50
N LEU A 110 7.42 12.07 2.20
CA LEU A 110 7.29 12.59 0.84
C LEU A 110 8.32 11.97 -0.10
N ARG A 111 9.59 11.85 0.32
CA ARG A 111 10.64 11.24 -0.48
C ARG A 111 10.35 9.76 -0.78
N LEU A 112 9.88 8.99 0.22
CA LEU A 112 9.43 7.61 0.02
C LEU A 112 8.29 7.56 -1.01
N SER A 113 7.30 8.44 -0.90
CA SER A 113 6.19 8.54 -1.85
C SER A 113 6.65 8.87 -3.26
N GLN A 114 7.65 9.74 -3.42
CA GLN A 114 8.23 10.09 -4.73
C GLN A 114 8.95 8.91 -5.39
N CYS A 115 9.72 8.12 -4.64
CA CYS A 115 10.36 6.89 -5.17
C CYS A 115 9.33 5.84 -5.60
N LEU A 116 8.14 5.84 -5.00
CA LEU A 116 7.08 4.89 -5.36
C LEU A 116 6.20 5.38 -6.53
N ALA A 117 6.13 6.69 -6.77
CA ALA A 117 5.14 7.30 -7.65
C ALA A 117 5.18 6.73 -9.08
N ASP A 118 6.37 6.67 -9.72
CA ASP A 118 6.52 6.18 -11.09
C ASP A 118 6.13 4.70 -11.23
N GLU A 119 6.35 3.92 -10.19
CA GLU A 119 5.99 2.51 -10.19
C GLU A 119 4.50 2.29 -9.91
N VAL A 120 3.90 3.11 -9.03
CA VAL A 120 2.47 3.07 -8.72
C VAL A 120 1.64 3.51 -9.93
N ASP A 121 2.04 4.57 -10.65
CA ASP A 121 1.42 5.02 -11.90
C ASP A 121 1.39 3.94 -13.02
N ARG A 122 2.23 2.92 -12.91
CA ARG A 122 2.26 1.78 -13.85
C ARG A 122 1.32 0.64 -13.48
N ILE A 123 0.63 0.73 -12.35
CA ILE A 123 -0.31 -0.32 -11.92
C ILE A 123 -1.42 -0.43 -12.96
N PHE A 124 -2.10 0.68 -13.24
CA PHE A 124 -3.14 0.80 -14.26
C PHE A 124 -2.79 1.92 -15.24
N PRO A 125 -2.02 1.64 -16.31
CA PRO A 125 -1.49 2.68 -17.21
C PRO A 125 -2.55 3.49 -17.95
N ASP A 126 -3.78 2.97 -18.04
CA ASP A 126 -4.93 3.61 -18.68
C ASP A 126 -5.79 4.44 -17.70
N GLU A 127 -5.43 4.41 -16.41
CA GLU A 127 -6.09 5.18 -15.36
C GLU A 127 -5.22 6.38 -14.94
N PRO A 128 -5.81 7.46 -14.44
CA PRO A 128 -5.05 8.62 -14.01
C PRO A 128 -4.34 8.37 -12.68
N PHE A 129 -3.03 8.60 -12.60
CA PHE A 129 -2.37 8.71 -11.30
C PHE A 129 -2.86 9.98 -10.59
N ARG A 130 -3.53 9.81 -9.45
CA ARG A 130 -4.15 10.90 -8.66
C ARG A 130 -3.13 11.72 -7.86
N GLY A 131 -1.85 11.33 -7.95
CA GLY A 131 -0.73 12.07 -7.36
C GLY A 131 -0.39 11.70 -5.93
N ILE A 132 0.61 12.42 -5.41
CA ILE A 132 1.08 12.33 -4.03
C ILE A 132 0.36 13.39 -3.21
N LYS A 133 -0.24 13.00 -2.08
CA LYS A 133 -1.09 13.85 -1.23
C LYS A 133 -0.61 13.86 0.21
N ALA A 134 -0.75 15.01 0.87
CA ALA A 134 -0.53 15.12 2.30
C ALA A 134 -1.80 14.77 3.07
N GLY A 135 -1.69 13.94 4.11
CA GLY A 135 -2.82 13.54 4.93
C GLY A 135 -2.44 13.29 6.38
N ASN A 136 -3.43 13.28 7.28
CA ASN A 136 -3.24 13.04 8.70
C ASN A 136 -3.76 11.64 9.10
N PHE A 137 -3.27 10.60 8.42
CA PHE A 137 -3.58 9.23 8.78
C PHE A 137 -2.81 8.81 10.04
N TYR A 138 -3.48 8.08 10.92
CA TYR A 138 -2.90 7.64 12.20
C TYR A 138 -1.59 6.87 11.99
N VAL A 139 -1.59 5.88 11.11
CA VAL A 139 -0.41 5.04 10.87
C VAL A 139 0.77 5.80 10.26
N LEU A 140 0.51 6.87 9.52
CA LEU A 140 1.56 7.73 8.96
C LEU A 140 2.15 8.69 9.99
N ARG A 141 1.33 9.12 10.98
CA ARG A 141 1.73 10.05 12.03
C ARG A 141 2.45 9.38 13.18
N GLU A 142 1.98 8.21 13.62
CA GLU A 142 2.46 7.52 14.83
C GLU A 142 3.56 6.49 14.54
N THR A 143 3.91 6.28 13.28
CA THR A 143 5.05 5.45 12.90
C THR A 143 6.32 6.29 12.90
N ASN A 144 7.40 5.78 13.54
CA ASN A 144 8.68 6.46 13.62
C ASN A 144 9.46 6.45 12.31
N ALA A 145 9.23 5.44 11.48
CA ALA A 145 9.84 5.32 10.15
C ALA A 145 9.24 6.31 9.15
N PRO A 146 9.98 6.71 8.10
CA PRO A 146 9.40 7.29 6.91
C PRO A 146 8.22 6.45 6.41
N ALA A 147 7.04 7.07 6.24
CA ALA A 147 5.81 6.33 6.05
C ALA A 147 5.00 6.88 4.86
N CYS A 148 4.42 5.98 4.07
CA CYS A 148 3.40 6.29 3.07
C CYS A 148 2.26 5.28 3.11
N LEU A 149 1.11 5.69 2.54
CA LEU A 149 -0.05 4.85 2.30
C LEU A 149 -0.37 4.91 0.81
N ILE A 150 -0.51 3.75 0.19
CA ILE A 150 -0.82 3.60 -1.23
C ILE A 150 -2.26 3.13 -1.36
N GLU A 151 -3.07 3.89 -2.09
CA GLU A 151 -4.35 3.42 -2.63
C GLU A 151 -4.07 2.85 -4.02
N ILE A 152 -4.13 1.53 -4.16
CA ILE A 152 -3.74 0.82 -5.39
C ILE A 152 -4.79 0.85 -6.50
N GLY A 153 -5.84 1.63 -6.33
CA GLY A 153 -7.00 1.78 -7.23
C GLY A 153 -8.30 1.66 -6.47
N PHE A 154 -9.43 1.64 -7.18
CA PHE A 154 -10.78 1.60 -6.60
C PHE A 154 -11.36 0.20 -6.71
N ILE A 155 -11.73 -0.40 -5.57
CA ILE A 155 -12.19 -1.79 -5.49
C ILE A 155 -13.58 -2.00 -6.12
N ASP A 156 -14.41 -0.97 -6.13
CA ASP A 156 -15.80 -0.99 -6.57
C ASP A 156 -16.00 -0.64 -8.06
N LYS A 157 -14.93 -0.37 -8.79
CA LYS A 157 -15.02 -0.18 -10.24
C LYS A 157 -14.90 -1.50 -10.99
N SER A 158 -15.71 -1.67 -12.03
CA SER A 158 -15.76 -2.92 -12.81
C SER A 158 -14.42 -3.27 -13.44
N SER A 159 -13.65 -2.30 -13.92
CA SER A 159 -12.30 -2.49 -14.43
C SER A 159 -11.32 -2.97 -13.36
N SER A 160 -11.38 -2.39 -12.17
CA SER A 160 -10.50 -2.74 -11.06
C SER A 160 -10.94 -4.02 -10.36
N SER A 161 -12.25 -4.30 -10.25
CA SER A 161 -12.75 -5.51 -9.58
C SER A 161 -12.41 -6.80 -10.34
N GLU A 162 -12.46 -6.79 -11.67
CA GLU A 162 -11.98 -7.91 -12.49
C GLU A 162 -10.45 -8.06 -12.35
N THR A 163 -9.76 -6.94 -12.21
CA THR A 163 -8.32 -6.85 -12.11
C THR A 163 -7.78 -7.30 -10.76
N PHE A 164 -8.42 -6.93 -9.64
CA PHE A 164 -8.02 -7.38 -8.30
C PHE A 164 -8.40 -8.84 -7.99
N SER A 165 -9.22 -9.49 -8.82
CA SER A 165 -9.45 -10.94 -8.75
C SER A 165 -8.42 -11.75 -9.54
N ASP A 166 -7.61 -11.10 -10.39
CA ASP A 166 -6.57 -11.75 -11.17
C ASP A 166 -5.24 -11.80 -10.41
N GLU A 167 -4.76 -13.01 -10.15
CA GLU A 167 -3.51 -13.23 -9.41
C GLU A 167 -2.30 -12.60 -10.11
N LEU A 168 -2.22 -12.62 -11.44
CA LEU A 168 -1.10 -12.05 -12.18
C LEU A 168 -1.04 -10.54 -11.99
N THR A 169 -2.19 -9.90 -11.93
CA THR A 169 -2.28 -8.47 -11.64
C THR A 169 -1.83 -8.14 -10.23
N LEU A 170 -2.28 -8.90 -9.20
CA LEU A 170 -1.81 -8.69 -7.83
C LEU A 170 -0.29 -8.89 -7.71
N ARG A 171 0.27 -9.86 -8.42
CA ARG A 171 1.73 -10.07 -8.50
C ARG A 171 2.45 -8.90 -9.19
N LYS A 172 1.88 -8.37 -10.28
CA LYS A 172 2.42 -7.17 -10.96
C LYS A 172 2.43 -5.98 -10.00
N ILE A 173 1.34 -5.71 -9.30
CA ILE A 173 1.24 -4.63 -8.31
C ILE A 173 2.32 -4.80 -7.23
N GLY A 174 2.43 -6.00 -6.67
CA GLY A 174 3.46 -6.30 -5.66
C GLY A 174 4.88 -6.06 -6.16
N ALA A 175 5.20 -6.48 -7.38
CA ALA A 175 6.51 -6.27 -7.98
C ALA A 175 6.82 -4.78 -8.23
N LEU A 176 5.84 -3.99 -8.66
CA LEU A 176 5.98 -2.54 -8.88
C LEU A 176 6.27 -1.83 -7.56
N ILE A 177 5.48 -2.07 -6.53
CA ILE A 177 5.68 -1.48 -5.20
C ILE A 177 7.05 -1.90 -4.62
N ALA A 178 7.45 -3.16 -4.79
CA ALA A 178 8.76 -3.64 -4.32
C ALA A 178 9.93 -2.87 -4.97
N ARG A 179 9.82 -2.52 -6.27
CA ARG A 179 10.84 -1.72 -6.97
C ARG A 179 10.94 -0.31 -6.42
N GLY A 180 9.81 0.36 -6.20
CA GLY A 180 9.80 1.70 -5.60
C GLY A 180 10.38 1.72 -4.18
N ILE A 181 10.06 0.72 -3.36
CA ILE A 181 10.67 0.55 -2.03
C ILE A 181 12.18 0.33 -2.15
N HIS A 182 12.62 -0.54 -3.07
CA HIS A 182 14.04 -0.80 -3.30
C HIS A 182 14.78 0.47 -3.73
N GLU A 183 14.20 1.27 -4.61
CA GLU A 183 14.76 2.57 -5.02
C GLU A 183 14.95 3.50 -3.81
N TYR A 184 13.91 3.65 -2.97
CA TYR A 184 14.01 4.46 -1.76
C TYR A 184 15.14 3.99 -0.84
N ILE A 185 15.19 2.70 -0.53
CA ILE A 185 16.20 2.12 0.39
C ILE A 185 17.61 2.26 -0.17
N SER A 186 17.79 2.07 -1.47
CA SER A 186 19.10 2.17 -2.15
C SER A 186 19.63 3.60 -2.18
N ASN A 187 18.75 4.59 -2.24
CA ASN A 187 19.09 6.02 -2.27
C ASN A 187 19.17 6.64 -0.85
N ALA A 188 18.86 5.87 0.21
CA ALA A 188 18.91 6.31 1.61
C ALA A 188 20.28 6.02 2.24
N GLY A 189 21.38 6.32 1.52
CA GLY A 189 22.76 6.17 1.98
C GLY A 189 23.40 7.50 2.33
#